data_9983f23db3151f0f4565bed8afb9f062
#
_entry.id   9983f23db3151f0f4565bed8afb9f062
#
_cell.length_a   1.000
_cell.length_b   1.000
_cell.length_c   1.000
_cell.angle_alpha   90.00
_cell.angle_beta   90.00
_cell.angle_gamma   90.00
#
_symmetry.space_group_name_H-M   'P 1'
#
loop_
_entity.id
_entity.type
_entity.pdbx_description
1 polymer ?
#
loop_
_entity_poly.entity_id
_entity_poly.type
_entity_poly.pdbx_seq_one_letter_code
_entity_poly.pdbx_strand_id
1 'polypeptide(L)'
;MSSRELCTYVGLLGGAVAALFGGWDTALQTLVIFMAIDYITGLVVAGVFHTSPKTKTGTLESRAGWKGLCRKGVSLLVVLVACRLDAIIGSSFIRDATVITFICNETISIIENAGLMGVPIPEALTKAVDVLKQQAEKTE
;
A
#
# COMPACT_ATOMS: atom_id res chain seq x y z
N MET A 1 -3.69 8.91 -32.64
CA MET A 1 -4.62 8.89 -31.49
C MET A 1 -4.66 10.28 -30.88
N SER A 2 -5.84 10.87 -30.77
CA SER A 2 -5.98 12.20 -30.16
C SER A 2 -5.85 12.11 -28.62
N SER A 3 -5.49 13.23 -27.98
CA SER A 3 -5.42 13.28 -26.51
C SER A 3 -6.74 12.88 -25.84
N ARG A 4 -7.86 13.18 -26.48
CA ARG A 4 -9.20 12.81 -25.98
C ARG A 4 -9.43 11.31 -26.03
N GLU A 5 -9.06 10.67 -27.14
CA GLU A 5 -9.17 9.21 -27.28
C GLU A 5 -8.29 8.49 -26.26
N LEU A 6 -7.06 8.95 -26.07
CA LEU A 6 -6.15 8.41 -25.07
C LEU A 6 -6.76 8.49 -23.65
N CYS A 7 -7.27 9.66 -23.27
CA CYS A 7 -7.92 9.85 -21.96
C CYS A 7 -9.14 8.94 -21.80
N THR A 8 -9.93 8.74 -22.85
CA THR A 8 -11.09 7.85 -22.84
C THR A 8 -10.66 6.39 -22.61
N TYR A 9 -9.67 5.90 -23.34
CA TYR A 9 -9.17 4.53 -23.17
C TYR A 9 -8.55 4.30 -21.79
N VAL A 10 -7.77 5.26 -21.32
CA VAL A 10 -7.19 5.19 -19.97
C VAL A 10 -8.27 5.18 -18.89
N GLY A 11 -9.30 6.01 -19.05
CA GLY A 11 -10.43 6.04 -18.11
C GLY A 11 -11.24 4.75 -18.10
N LEU A 12 -11.53 4.18 -19.26
CA LEU A 12 -12.25 2.90 -19.39
C LEU A 12 -11.44 1.75 -18.79
N LEU A 13 -10.15 1.68 -19.11
CA LEU A 13 -9.26 0.66 -18.53
C LEU A 13 -9.13 0.80 -17.03
N GLY A 14 -8.93 2.02 -16.55
CA GLY A 14 -8.85 2.32 -15.11
C GLY A 14 -10.14 1.94 -14.37
N GLY A 15 -11.29 2.26 -14.95
CA GLY A 15 -12.60 1.89 -14.39
C GLY A 15 -12.81 0.37 -14.36
N ALA A 16 -12.42 -0.35 -15.40
CA ALA A 16 -12.51 -1.80 -15.45
C ALA A 16 -11.59 -2.46 -14.39
N VAL A 17 -10.37 -1.98 -14.27
CA VAL A 17 -9.43 -2.46 -13.23
C VAL A 17 -9.97 -2.16 -11.83
N ALA A 18 -10.46 -0.95 -11.57
CA ALA A 18 -11.05 -0.58 -10.29
C ALA A 18 -12.25 -1.47 -9.91
N ALA A 19 -13.08 -1.82 -10.89
CA ALA A 19 -14.22 -2.73 -10.68
C ALA A 19 -13.79 -4.12 -10.23
N LEU A 20 -12.66 -4.64 -10.75
CA LEU A 20 -12.10 -5.93 -10.32
C LEU A 20 -11.68 -5.92 -8.85
N PHE A 21 -11.28 -4.78 -8.32
CA PHE A 21 -10.91 -4.57 -6.91
C PHE A 21 -12.10 -4.25 -6.00
N GLY A 22 -13.32 -4.37 -6.47
CA GLY A 22 -14.53 -4.03 -5.71
C GLY A 22 -14.85 -2.54 -5.68
N GLY A 23 -14.28 -1.77 -6.59
CA GLY A 23 -14.42 -0.33 -6.72
C GLY A 23 -13.22 0.45 -6.17
N TRP A 24 -13.12 1.70 -6.61
CA TRP A 24 -12.10 2.64 -6.17
C TRP A 24 -12.59 3.38 -4.94
N ASP A 25 -12.68 2.69 -3.82
CA ASP A 25 -13.15 3.24 -2.55
C ASP A 25 -12.01 3.88 -1.72
N THR A 26 -12.38 4.51 -0.60
CA THR A 26 -11.42 5.19 0.29
C THR A 26 -10.35 4.24 0.82
N ALA A 27 -10.70 3.00 1.15
CA ALA A 27 -9.76 2.03 1.68
C ALA A 27 -8.69 1.65 0.64
N LEU A 28 -9.10 1.35 -0.59
CA LEU A 28 -8.17 1.03 -1.67
C LEU A 28 -7.31 2.24 -2.06
N GLN A 29 -7.90 3.44 -2.13
CA GLN A 29 -7.16 4.68 -2.34
C GLN A 29 -6.09 4.88 -1.28
N THR A 30 -6.46 4.71 0.00
CA THR A 30 -5.55 4.84 1.13
C THR A 30 -4.39 3.86 1.03
N LEU A 31 -4.67 2.60 0.70
CA LEU A 31 -3.63 1.59 0.50
C LEU A 31 -2.62 2.00 -0.58
N VAL A 32 -3.10 2.41 -1.74
CA VAL A 32 -2.23 2.83 -2.86
C VAL A 32 -1.41 4.07 -2.50
N ILE A 33 -2.03 5.06 -1.84
CA ILE A 33 -1.34 6.27 -1.37
C ILE A 33 -0.25 5.90 -0.37
N PHE A 34 -0.54 5.04 0.60
CA PHE A 34 0.42 4.64 1.62
C PHE A 34 1.55 3.79 1.03
N MET A 35 1.26 2.94 0.06
CA MET A 35 2.30 2.22 -0.69
C MET A 35 3.26 3.19 -1.39
N ALA A 36 2.74 4.25 -2.00
CA ALA A 36 3.56 5.28 -2.63
C ALA A 36 4.40 6.06 -1.61
N ILE A 37 3.81 6.47 -0.49
CA ILE A 37 4.51 7.19 0.59
C ILE A 37 5.60 6.30 1.20
N ASP A 38 5.30 5.04 1.50
CA ASP A 38 6.30 4.10 2.03
C ASP A 38 7.46 3.93 1.06
N TYR A 39 7.18 3.76 -0.21
CA TYR A 39 8.23 3.62 -1.23
C TYR A 39 9.11 4.88 -1.33
N ILE A 40 8.49 6.06 -1.40
CA ILE A 40 9.20 7.35 -1.46
C ILE A 40 10.04 7.56 -0.20
N THR A 41 9.48 7.37 0.99
CA THR A 41 10.21 7.53 2.25
C THR A 41 11.34 6.52 2.39
N GLY A 42 11.14 5.30 1.93
CA GLY A 42 12.19 4.28 1.86
C GLY A 42 13.36 4.69 0.94
N LEU A 43 13.06 5.28 -0.23
CA LEU A 43 14.08 5.83 -1.13
C LEU A 43 14.86 6.99 -0.48
N VAL A 44 14.19 7.86 0.26
CA VAL A 44 14.82 8.97 0.98
C VAL A 44 15.74 8.44 2.10
N VAL A 45 15.28 7.44 2.88
CA VAL A 45 16.11 6.79 3.91
C VAL A 45 17.39 6.22 3.32
N ALA A 46 17.30 5.56 2.17
CA ALA A 46 18.46 4.96 1.50
C ALA A 46 19.32 5.99 0.76
N GLY A 47 18.69 6.90 0.01
CA GLY A 47 19.38 7.80 -0.91
C GLY A 47 19.91 9.08 -0.26
N VAL A 48 19.27 9.57 0.79
CA VAL A 48 19.66 10.81 1.48
C VAL A 48 20.30 10.54 2.84
N PHE A 49 19.67 9.70 3.66
CA PHE A 49 20.13 9.43 5.03
C PHE A 49 21.10 8.25 5.12
N HIS A 50 21.16 7.37 4.12
CA HIS A 50 22.03 6.19 4.05
C HIS A 50 21.89 5.25 5.26
N THR A 51 20.69 5.13 5.80
CA THR A 51 20.36 4.33 6.99
C THR A 51 19.34 3.24 6.73
N SER A 52 19.18 2.82 5.45
CA SER A 52 18.21 1.79 5.09
C SER A 52 18.59 0.41 5.66
N PRO A 53 17.70 -0.24 6.41
CA PRO A 53 17.91 -1.62 6.85
C PRO A 53 17.71 -2.65 5.73
N LYS A 54 17.19 -2.24 4.58
CA LYS A 54 16.89 -3.10 3.43
C LYS A 54 18.10 -3.34 2.53
N THR A 55 19.19 -2.61 2.74
CA THR A 55 20.44 -2.75 2.00
C THR A 55 21.60 -3.00 2.96
N LYS A 56 22.65 -3.67 2.49
CA LYS A 56 23.83 -4.01 3.33
C LYS A 56 24.60 -2.76 3.76
N THR A 57 24.66 -1.76 2.91
CA THR A 57 25.42 -0.53 3.12
C THR A 57 24.58 0.61 3.69
N GLY A 58 23.25 0.44 3.81
CA GLY A 58 22.30 1.48 4.16
C GLY A 58 22.01 2.46 3.02
N THR A 59 22.70 2.34 1.88
CA THR A 59 22.57 3.23 0.73
C THR A 59 21.53 2.73 -0.29
N LEU A 60 21.21 3.58 -1.27
CA LEU A 60 20.25 3.26 -2.32
C LEU A 60 20.82 2.18 -3.26
N GLU A 61 20.10 1.09 -3.40
CA GLU A 61 20.40 -0.01 -4.33
C GLU A 61 19.19 -0.27 -5.23
N SER A 62 19.41 -0.27 -6.54
CA SER A 62 18.35 -0.52 -7.54
C SER A 62 17.64 -1.86 -7.33
N ARG A 63 18.38 -2.91 -6.94
CA ARG A 63 17.83 -4.23 -6.66
C ARG A 63 16.85 -4.22 -5.48
N ALA A 64 17.19 -3.53 -4.40
CA ALA A 64 16.31 -3.40 -3.23
C ALA A 64 15.06 -2.59 -3.56
N GLY A 65 15.21 -1.51 -4.32
CA GLY A 65 14.08 -0.70 -4.79
C GLY A 65 13.13 -1.49 -5.69
N TRP A 66 13.67 -2.27 -6.63
CA TRP A 66 12.86 -3.14 -7.50
C TRP A 66 12.11 -4.22 -6.72
N LYS A 67 12.78 -4.88 -5.78
CA LYS A 67 12.13 -5.87 -4.90
C LYS A 67 10.99 -5.26 -4.08
N GLY A 68 11.18 -4.05 -3.55
CA GLY A 68 10.15 -3.33 -2.83
C GLY A 68 8.93 -3.04 -3.69
N LEU A 69 9.14 -2.58 -4.92
CA LEU A 69 8.07 -2.33 -5.88
C LEU A 69 7.32 -3.62 -6.26
N CYS A 70 8.05 -4.71 -6.50
CA CYS A 70 7.44 -6.02 -6.78
C CYS A 70 6.58 -6.52 -5.62
N ARG A 71 7.03 -6.37 -4.36
CA ARG A 71 6.22 -6.74 -3.19
C ARG A 71 4.92 -5.97 -3.12
N LYS A 72 4.94 -4.67 -3.40
CA LYS A 72 3.73 -3.84 -3.43
C LYS A 72 2.77 -4.28 -4.55
N GLY A 73 3.31 -4.60 -5.72
CA GLY A 73 2.53 -5.18 -6.81
C GLY A 73 1.86 -6.50 -6.43
N VAL A 74 2.60 -7.40 -5.80
CA VAL A 74 2.06 -8.68 -5.31
C VAL A 74 1.01 -8.47 -4.21
N SER A 75 1.20 -7.52 -3.31
CA SER A 75 0.19 -7.18 -2.30
C SER A 75 -1.14 -6.74 -2.94
N LEU A 76 -1.09 -5.94 -4.01
CA LEU A 76 -2.29 -5.59 -4.77
C LEU A 76 -2.94 -6.80 -5.44
N LEU A 77 -2.16 -7.74 -5.96
CA LEU A 77 -2.68 -9.01 -6.50
C LEU A 77 -3.36 -9.85 -5.41
N VAL A 78 -2.84 -9.86 -4.18
CA VAL A 78 -3.48 -10.54 -3.05
C VAL A 78 -4.82 -9.88 -2.70
N VAL A 79 -4.92 -8.56 -2.75
CA VAL A 79 -6.21 -7.85 -2.61
C VAL A 79 -7.19 -8.28 -3.71
N LEU A 80 -6.73 -8.40 -4.94
CA LEU A 80 -7.56 -8.89 -6.05
C LEU A 80 -8.07 -10.31 -5.80
N VAL A 81 -7.22 -11.20 -5.30
CA VAL A 81 -7.63 -12.56 -4.90
C VAL A 81 -8.72 -12.50 -3.82
N ALA A 82 -8.54 -11.66 -2.80
CA ALA A 82 -9.54 -11.47 -1.75
C ALA A 82 -10.88 -10.98 -2.32
N CYS A 83 -10.87 -10.04 -3.26
CA CYS A 83 -12.07 -9.56 -3.95
C CYS A 83 -12.78 -10.71 -4.72
N ARG A 84 -12.02 -11.57 -5.37
CA ARG A 84 -12.59 -12.69 -6.13
C ARG A 84 -13.19 -13.75 -5.21
N LEU A 85 -12.56 -14.03 -4.08
CA LEU A 85 -13.11 -14.93 -3.06
C LEU A 85 -14.41 -14.39 -2.47
N ASP A 86 -14.46 -13.09 -2.15
CA ASP A 86 -15.69 -12.44 -1.68
C ASP A 86 -16.81 -12.52 -2.73
N ALA A 87 -16.50 -12.35 -4.00
CA ALA A 87 -17.47 -12.46 -5.08
C ALA A 87 -18.09 -13.87 -5.17
N ILE A 88 -17.32 -14.92 -4.89
CA ILE A 88 -17.78 -16.30 -4.87
C ILE A 88 -18.66 -16.57 -3.63
N ILE A 89 -18.25 -16.06 -2.47
CA ILE A 89 -18.93 -16.28 -1.19
C ILE A 89 -20.14 -15.37 -1.03
N GLY A 90 -20.17 -14.24 -1.71
CA GLY A 90 -21.21 -13.22 -1.56
C GLY A 90 -20.98 -12.32 -0.33
N SER A 91 -19.72 -11.99 -0.03
CA SER A 91 -19.31 -11.16 1.10
C SER A 91 -18.39 -10.02 0.66
N SER A 92 -17.96 -9.21 1.62
CA SER A 92 -16.93 -8.16 1.43
C SER A 92 -15.83 -8.22 2.49
N PHE A 93 -15.96 -9.10 3.48
CA PHE A 93 -15.09 -9.09 4.65
C PHE A 93 -13.66 -9.53 4.35
N ILE A 94 -13.42 -10.44 3.39
CA ILE A 94 -12.07 -10.92 3.05
C ILE A 94 -11.27 -9.78 2.42
N ARG A 95 -11.86 -9.06 1.48
CA ARG A 95 -11.26 -7.88 0.87
C ARG A 95 -10.95 -6.81 1.91
N ASP A 96 -11.93 -6.46 2.73
CA ASP A 96 -11.81 -5.37 3.69
C ASP A 96 -10.74 -5.69 4.75
N ALA A 97 -10.74 -6.90 5.29
CA ALA A 97 -9.70 -7.35 6.22
C ALA A 97 -8.30 -7.34 5.58
N THR A 98 -8.19 -7.79 4.33
CA THR A 98 -6.93 -7.82 3.59
C THR A 98 -6.40 -6.40 3.34
N VAL A 99 -7.24 -5.49 2.87
CA VAL A 99 -6.87 -4.09 2.63
C VAL A 99 -6.45 -3.40 3.92
N ILE A 100 -7.21 -3.56 5.01
CA ILE A 100 -6.88 -2.97 6.31
C ILE A 100 -5.54 -3.50 6.82
N THR A 101 -5.30 -4.80 6.71
CA THR A 101 -4.02 -5.42 7.12
C THR A 101 -2.85 -4.81 6.35
N PHE A 102 -2.96 -4.65 5.04
CA PHE A 102 -1.91 -4.01 4.26
C PHE A 102 -1.74 -2.52 4.57
N ILE A 103 -2.83 -1.79 4.81
CA ILE A 103 -2.76 -0.40 5.27
C ILE A 103 -1.98 -0.30 6.58
N CYS A 104 -2.23 -1.19 7.54
CA CYS A 104 -1.48 -1.25 8.79
C CYS A 104 0.01 -1.49 8.55
N ASN A 105 0.35 -2.45 7.70
CA ASN A 105 1.73 -2.76 7.37
C ASN A 105 2.45 -1.59 6.69
N GLU A 106 1.81 -0.92 5.74
CA GLU A 106 2.37 0.26 5.10
C GLU A 106 2.55 1.42 6.09
N THR A 107 1.58 1.62 6.98
CA THR A 107 1.66 2.66 8.03
C THR A 107 2.83 2.41 8.97
N ILE A 108 3.03 1.18 9.43
CA ILE A 108 4.16 0.80 10.28
C ILE A 108 5.48 1.07 9.55
N SER A 109 5.58 0.68 8.29
CA SER A 109 6.77 0.91 7.48
C SER A 109 7.07 2.41 7.29
N ILE A 110 6.05 3.23 7.06
CA ILE A 110 6.19 4.70 6.97
C ILE A 110 6.68 5.28 8.31
N ILE A 111 6.14 4.83 9.43
CA ILE A 111 6.55 5.24 10.77
C ILE A 111 8.01 4.88 11.01
N GLU A 112 8.42 3.66 10.65
CA GLU A 112 9.81 3.22 10.76
C GLU A 112 10.75 4.06 9.90
N ASN A 113 10.38 4.34 8.64
CA ASN A 113 11.15 5.20 7.75
C ASN A 113 11.30 6.61 8.34
N ALA A 114 10.23 7.20 8.85
CA ALA A 114 10.26 8.51 9.49
C ALA A 114 11.15 8.51 10.73
N GLY A 115 11.10 7.46 11.55
CA GLY A 115 11.96 7.28 12.71
C GLY A 115 13.44 7.21 12.34
N LEU A 116 13.79 6.51 11.25
CA LEU A 116 15.16 6.44 10.73
C LEU A 116 15.68 7.78 10.23
N MET A 117 14.80 8.68 9.85
CA MET A 117 15.14 10.05 9.44
C MET A 117 15.13 11.06 10.60
N GLY A 118 14.81 10.62 11.82
CA GLY A 118 14.72 11.48 13.00
C GLY A 118 13.45 12.31 13.09
N VAL A 119 12.42 11.99 12.30
CA VAL A 119 11.13 12.67 12.36
C VAL A 119 10.33 12.15 13.57
N PRO A 120 9.87 13.04 14.48
CA PRO A 120 9.06 12.61 15.61
C PRO A 120 7.68 12.10 15.16
N ILE A 121 7.26 10.96 15.71
CA ILE A 121 5.97 10.35 15.41
C ILE A 121 4.97 10.67 16.51
N PRO A 122 3.85 11.33 16.19
CA PRO A 122 2.77 11.56 17.16
C PRO A 122 2.20 10.23 17.69
N GLU A 123 1.99 10.15 19.00
CA GLU A 123 1.41 8.95 19.63
C GLU A 123 0.03 8.59 19.07
N ALA A 124 -0.75 9.60 18.68
CA ALA A 124 -2.05 9.40 18.04
C ALA A 124 -1.97 8.54 16.76
N LEU A 125 -0.88 8.65 16.00
CA LEU A 125 -0.67 7.87 14.79
C LEU A 125 -0.41 6.39 15.12
N THR A 126 0.39 6.11 16.14
CA THR A 126 0.65 4.75 16.60
C THR A 126 -0.63 4.09 17.15
N LYS A 127 -1.42 4.84 17.91
CA LYS A 127 -2.72 4.37 18.41
C LYS A 127 -3.72 4.07 17.28
N ALA A 128 -3.71 4.85 16.20
CA ALA A 128 -4.55 4.61 15.04
C ALA A 128 -4.25 3.26 14.37
N VAL A 129 -2.97 2.87 14.31
CA VAL A 129 -2.56 1.56 13.78
C VAL A 129 -3.12 0.43 14.65
N ASP A 130 -3.08 0.55 15.97
CA ASP A 130 -3.62 -0.46 16.88
C ASP A 130 -5.13 -0.61 16.72
N VAL A 131 -5.86 0.48 16.53
CA VAL A 131 -7.31 0.47 16.26
C VAL A 131 -7.60 -0.27 14.94
N LEU A 132 -6.85 0.00 13.89
CA LEU A 132 -7.04 -0.66 12.59
C LEU A 132 -6.73 -2.16 12.66
N LYS A 133 -5.71 -2.57 13.39
CA LYS A 133 -5.40 -3.99 13.62
C LYS A 133 -6.56 -4.72 14.31
N GLN A 134 -7.12 -4.11 15.34
CA GLN A 134 -8.27 -4.66 16.04
C GLN A 134 -9.51 -4.78 15.14
N GLN A 135 -9.72 -3.82 14.22
CA GLN A 135 -10.78 -3.90 13.23
C GLN A 135 -10.60 -5.08 12.26
N ALA A 136 -9.38 -5.29 11.77
CA ALA A 136 -9.07 -6.40 10.89
C ALA A 136 -9.33 -7.76 11.56
N GLU A 137 -8.94 -7.91 12.84
CA GLU A 137 -9.18 -9.13 13.62
C GLU A 137 -10.66 -9.42 13.89
N LYS A 138 -11.47 -8.37 14.11
CA LYS A 138 -12.92 -8.51 14.34
C LYS A 138 -13.70 -8.87 13.07
N THR A 139 -13.11 -8.67 11.91
CA THR A 139 -13.76 -8.97 10.62
C THR A 139 -13.62 -10.47 10.27
N GLU A 140 -12.74 -11.18 10.94
CA GLU A 140 -12.60 -12.63 10.86
C GLU A 140 -13.67 -13.33 11.75
#